data_0ce72aca0fd10a4f4918bb59d942c360
#
_entry.id   0ce72aca0fd10a4f4918bb59d942c360
#
_cell.length_a   1.000
_cell.length_b   1.000
_cell.length_c   1.000
_cell.angle_alpha   90.00
_cell.angle_beta   90.00
_cell.angle_gamma   90.00
#
_symmetry.space_group_name_H-M   'P 1'
#
loop_
_entity.id
_entity.type
_entity.pdbx_description
1 polymer ?
#
loop_
_entity_poly.entity_id
_entity_poly.type
_entity_poly.pdbx_seq_one_letter_code
_entity_poly.pdbx_strand_id
1 'polypeptide(L)'
;MDIKSLKAEEIFPHGVGEEVVRAVIFATEEELFATILPLANRLRELAFGDEISFCSIVNAKSGACVETCNFCSQSASFKGAQAPVYPLMSSDKILEKAKEAEAAGGTEFSIVTSGRGMSKKKELDTLVDAITKIREETELESCASLGLMSREDLTRLKDAGMRHYHHNIETARSYFPNIVTSHTWEDEVETIRAAKELGFETCCGGIMGMGENPEQRVEFVLQLKEIDPHSIPINFLNPRPGTPLADKHDLTPLDCLKIIAALRLAMPTKDIFVCGGREVNMKEQQELMFQAGASGTMLGNYLTTKGREAEQDRAMIERLGFKAVQPHRRAKRLKERLEALPKN
;
A
#
# COMPACT_ATOMS: atom_id res chain seq x y z
N MET A 1 -14.56 5.11 24.72
CA MET A 1 -13.94 6.47 24.72
C MET A 1 -14.67 7.32 23.67
N ASP A 2 -15.12 8.53 24.02
CA ASP A 2 -15.83 9.38 23.06
C ASP A 2 -14.81 9.98 22.06
N ILE A 3 -14.96 9.65 20.78
CA ILE A 3 -14.07 10.12 19.71
C ILE A 3 -14.06 11.67 19.59
N LYS A 4 -15.16 12.34 20.01
CA LYS A 4 -15.28 13.80 20.01
C LYS A 4 -14.35 14.48 21.02
N SER A 5 -13.89 13.74 22.03
CA SER A 5 -12.99 14.26 23.07
C SER A 5 -11.50 14.07 22.73
N LEU A 6 -11.17 13.31 21.68
CA LEU A 6 -9.80 13.03 21.30
C LEU A 6 -9.10 14.23 20.66
N LYS A 7 -7.86 14.48 21.05
CA LYS A 7 -6.98 15.46 20.41
C LYS A 7 -5.82 14.76 19.73
N ALA A 8 -5.47 15.22 18.55
CA ALA A 8 -4.37 14.62 17.77
C ALA A 8 -3.05 14.60 18.52
N GLU A 9 -2.75 15.68 19.25
CA GLU A 9 -1.51 15.83 20.04
C GLU A 9 -1.42 14.85 21.20
N GLU A 10 -2.57 14.36 21.73
CA GLU A 10 -2.63 13.40 22.83
C GLU A 10 -2.45 11.96 22.34
N ILE A 11 -2.87 11.65 21.12
CA ILE A 11 -2.74 10.30 20.54
C ILE A 11 -1.48 10.13 19.68
N PHE A 12 -0.85 11.22 19.23
CA PHE A 12 0.40 11.18 18.50
C PHE A 12 1.58 10.98 19.47
N PRO A 13 2.52 10.07 19.22
CA PRO A 13 2.68 9.21 18.03
C PRO A 13 2.10 7.80 18.19
N HIS A 14 1.44 7.46 19.30
CA HIS A 14 1.14 6.08 19.71
C HIS A 14 -0.12 5.51 19.05
N GLY A 15 -1.01 6.38 18.57
CA GLY A 15 -2.28 5.99 17.98
C GLY A 15 -3.31 5.48 18.99
N VAL A 16 -4.43 5.02 18.46
CA VAL A 16 -5.60 4.58 19.24
C VAL A 16 -5.74 3.05 19.26
N GLY A 17 -6.49 2.55 20.24
CA GLY A 17 -6.85 1.13 20.38
C GLY A 17 -8.12 0.74 19.62
N GLU A 18 -8.53 -0.51 19.81
CA GLU A 18 -9.65 -1.16 19.12
C GLU A 18 -10.96 -0.38 19.25
N GLU A 19 -11.32 0.09 20.44
CA GLU A 19 -12.59 0.80 20.70
C GLU A 19 -12.76 2.00 19.76
N VAL A 20 -11.72 2.81 19.57
CA VAL A 20 -11.73 3.98 18.68
C VAL A 20 -11.71 3.57 17.22
N VAL A 21 -10.89 2.56 16.83
CA VAL A 21 -10.88 2.02 15.46
C VAL A 21 -12.28 1.55 15.07
N ARG A 22 -12.95 0.83 15.97
CA ARG A 22 -14.35 0.38 15.79
C ARG A 22 -15.29 1.57 15.63
N ALA A 23 -15.20 2.56 16.49
CA ALA A 23 -16.04 3.76 16.41
C ALA A 23 -15.86 4.49 15.06
N VAL A 24 -14.65 4.55 14.51
CA VAL A 24 -14.38 5.15 13.18
C VAL A 24 -15.03 4.33 12.06
N ILE A 25 -14.88 3.01 12.08
CA ILE A 25 -15.43 2.13 11.02
C ILE A 25 -16.98 2.19 11.00
N PHE A 26 -17.61 2.30 12.18
CA PHE A 26 -19.07 2.35 12.30
C PHE A 26 -19.66 3.77 12.35
N ALA A 27 -18.82 4.80 12.21
CA ALA A 27 -19.26 6.19 12.30
C ALA A 27 -20.33 6.55 11.26
N THR A 28 -21.21 7.47 11.65
CA THR A 28 -22.12 8.12 10.70
C THR A 28 -21.37 9.07 9.77
N GLU A 29 -22.02 9.52 8.69
CA GLU A 29 -21.45 10.52 7.79
C GLU A 29 -21.15 11.83 8.53
N GLU A 30 -22.06 12.28 9.40
CA GLU A 30 -21.87 13.49 10.20
C GLU A 30 -20.64 13.39 11.10
N GLU A 31 -20.47 12.29 11.84
CA GLU A 31 -19.29 12.05 12.68
C GLU A 31 -17.99 11.98 11.86
N LEU A 32 -18.06 11.37 10.68
CA LEU A 32 -16.91 11.30 9.78
C LEU A 32 -16.41 12.69 9.41
N PHE A 33 -17.28 13.54 8.89
CA PHE A 33 -16.88 14.87 8.42
C PHE A 33 -16.64 15.87 9.55
N ALA A 34 -17.45 15.86 10.60
CA ALA A 34 -17.35 16.84 11.67
C ALA A 34 -16.20 16.56 12.66
N THR A 35 -15.81 15.29 12.83
CA THR A 35 -14.86 14.90 13.88
C THR A 35 -13.68 14.10 13.36
N ILE A 36 -13.94 13.01 12.60
CA ILE A 36 -12.93 12.01 12.28
C ILE A 36 -11.93 12.53 11.24
N LEU A 37 -12.39 13.09 10.13
CA LEU A 37 -11.51 13.63 9.09
C LEU A 37 -10.61 14.77 9.59
N PRO A 38 -11.11 15.78 10.36
CA PRO A 38 -10.26 16.79 10.97
C PRO A 38 -9.17 16.19 11.88
N LEU A 39 -9.52 15.19 12.69
CA LEU A 39 -8.57 14.51 13.58
C LEU A 39 -7.51 13.73 12.79
N ALA A 40 -7.93 12.95 11.77
CA ALA A 40 -7.03 12.19 10.92
C ALA A 40 -6.08 13.10 10.11
N ASN A 41 -6.60 14.19 9.54
CA ASN A 41 -5.77 15.18 8.85
C ASN A 41 -4.73 15.80 9.79
N ARG A 42 -5.14 16.17 11.01
CA ARG A 42 -4.21 16.74 12.00
C ARG A 42 -3.10 15.77 12.37
N LEU A 43 -3.39 14.47 12.51
CA LEU A 43 -2.37 13.44 12.73
C LEU A 43 -1.41 13.32 11.55
N ARG A 44 -1.92 13.36 10.31
CA ARG A 44 -1.08 13.39 9.10
C ARG A 44 -0.15 14.61 9.10
N GLU A 45 -0.67 15.79 9.44
CA GLU A 45 0.11 17.02 9.51
C GLU A 45 1.22 16.95 10.57
N LEU A 46 0.92 16.41 11.76
CA LEU A 46 1.92 16.20 12.81
C LEU A 46 3.04 15.29 12.34
N ALA A 47 2.71 14.23 11.60
CA ALA A 47 3.70 13.27 11.10
C ALA A 47 4.47 13.78 9.88
N PHE A 48 3.78 14.33 8.88
CA PHE A 48 4.34 14.56 7.54
C PHE A 48 4.25 16.00 7.03
N GLY A 49 3.50 16.88 7.72
CA GLY A 49 3.32 18.27 7.27
C GLY A 49 2.58 18.35 5.93
N ASP A 50 3.17 19.08 4.99
CA ASP A 50 2.70 19.24 3.61
C ASP A 50 3.36 18.25 2.62
N GLU A 51 4.03 17.21 3.13
CA GLU A 51 4.76 16.26 2.30
C GLU A 51 3.97 14.98 2.03
N ILE A 52 4.00 14.53 0.80
CA ILE A 52 3.45 13.24 0.35
C ILE A 52 4.49 12.48 -0.46
N SER A 53 4.27 11.17 -0.68
CA SER A 53 5.07 10.35 -1.59
C SER A 53 4.23 9.80 -2.73
N PHE A 54 4.87 9.62 -3.89
CA PHE A 54 4.29 8.94 -5.03
C PHE A 54 4.99 7.60 -5.26
N CYS A 55 4.22 6.51 -5.19
CA CYS A 55 4.69 5.19 -5.59
C CYS A 55 4.29 4.90 -7.03
N SER A 56 5.23 4.44 -7.84
CA SER A 56 4.99 3.93 -9.19
C SER A 56 5.33 2.44 -9.25
N ILE A 57 4.66 1.69 -10.10
CA ILE A 57 4.87 0.24 -10.21
C ILE A 57 5.13 -0.19 -11.65
N VAL A 58 5.88 -1.27 -11.80
CA VAL A 58 5.98 -2.02 -13.05
C VAL A 58 5.51 -3.46 -12.83
N ASN A 59 4.60 -3.95 -13.67
CA ASN A 59 4.27 -5.36 -13.73
C ASN A 59 5.35 -6.08 -14.54
N ALA A 60 6.48 -6.42 -13.88
CA ALA A 60 7.67 -6.91 -14.55
C ALA A 60 7.54 -8.35 -15.08
N LYS A 61 6.62 -9.13 -14.52
CA LYS A 61 6.22 -10.47 -14.97
C LYS A 61 4.73 -10.60 -14.77
N SER A 62 3.98 -11.01 -15.79
CA SER A 62 2.52 -10.97 -15.76
C SER A 62 1.87 -12.27 -16.14
N GLY A 63 0.73 -12.55 -15.49
CA GLY A 63 -0.15 -13.68 -15.78
C GLY A 63 0.43 -15.04 -15.37
N ALA A 64 -0.27 -16.11 -15.74
CA ALA A 64 0.09 -17.50 -15.47
C ALA A 64 0.44 -17.81 -13.99
N CYS A 65 -0.12 -17.03 -13.04
CA CYS A 65 0.09 -17.23 -11.62
C CYS A 65 -0.63 -18.48 -11.13
N VAL A 66 0.06 -19.30 -10.33
CA VAL A 66 -0.49 -20.56 -9.78
C VAL A 66 -1.38 -20.32 -8.54
N GLU A 67 -1.35 -19.12 -7.98
CA GLU A 67 -2.15 -18.75 -6.80
C GLU A 67 -3.61 -18.54 -7.14
N THR A 68 -4.50 -18.74 -6.14
CA THR A 68 -5.95 -18.71 -6.30
C THR A 68 -6.61 -17.47 -5.69
N CYS A 69 -5.90 -16.34 -5.65
CA CYS A 69 -6.42 -15.09 -5.08
C CYS A 69 -7.63 -14.60 -5.88
N ASN A 70 -8.83 -14.63 -5.30
CA ASN A 70 -10.12 -14.40 -5.97
C ASN A 70 -10.27 -13.03 -6.64
N PHE A 71 -9.49 -12.03 -6.23
CA PHE A 71 -9.47 -10.69 -6.81
C PHE A 71 -8.52 -10.56 -8.01
N CYS A 72 -7.59 -11.51 -8.19
CA CYS A 72 -6.44 -11.32 -9.06
C CYS A 72 -6.69 -11.85 -10.48
N SER A 73 -6.72 -10.94 -11.47
CA SER A 73 -6.86 -11.30 -12.88
C SER A 73 -5.63 -12.03 -13.47
N GLN A 74 -4.52 -12.10 -12.74
CA GLN A 74 -3.30 -12.79 -13.20
C GLN A 74 -3.29 -14.29 -12.83
N SER A 75 -4.27 -14.77 -12.04
CA SER A 75 -4.39 -16.18 -11.67
C SER A 75 -4.73 -17.06 -12.89
N ALA A 76 -3.96 -18.13 -13.09
CA ALA A 76 -4.22 -19.13 -14.13
C ALA A 76 -5.48 -19.98 -13.86
N SER A 77 -5.99 -19.94 -12.63
CA SER A 77 -7.23 -20.65 -12.23
C SER A 77 -8.48 -20.02 -12.82
N PHE A 78 -8.44 -18.74 -13.21
CA PHE A 78 -9.61 -18.00 -13.68
C PHE A 78 -9.55 -17.80 -15.20
N LYS A 79 -10.07 -18.78 -15.94
CA LYS A 79 -10.03 -18.81 -17.43
C LYS A 79 -10.68 -17.60 -18.11
N GLY A 80 -11.61 -16.91 -17.43
CA GLY A 80 -12.29 -15.72 -17.93
C GLY A 80 -11.51 -14.41 -17.68
N ALA A 81 -10.51 -14.43 -16.81
CA ALA A 81 -9.74 -13.25 -16.50
C ALA A 81 -8.75 -12.92 -17.64
N GLN A 82 -8.73 -11.66 -18.04
CA GLN A 82 -7.92 -11.18 -19.16
C GLN A 82 -6.78 -10.31 -18.65
N ALA A 83 -5.72 -10.94 -18.13
CA ALA A 83 -4.46 -10.27 -17.88
C ALA A 83 -3.46 -10.62 -18.99
N PRO A 84 -2.61 -9.68 -19.43
CA PRO A 84 -1.53 -10.02 -20.36
C PRO A 84 -0.59 -11.05 -19.72
N VAL A 85 -0.08 -11.99 -20.54
CA VAL A 85 0.86 -13.03 -20.08
C VAL A 85 2.21 -12.83 -20.74
N TYR A 86 3.24 -12.56 -19.94
CA TYR A 86 4.62 -12.43 -20.41
C TYR A 86 5.62 -12.81 -19.31
N PRO A 87 6.81 -13.33 -19.72
CA PRO A 87 7.87 -13.67 -18.77
C PRO A 87 8.46 -12.42 -18.12
N LEU A 88 9.36 -12.62 -17.15
CA LEU A 88 10.09 -11.52 -16.54
C LEU A 88 10.80 -10.67 -17.59
N MET A 89 10.60 -9.36 -17.51
CA MET A 89 11.31 -8.37 -18.33
C MET A 89 12.82 -8.43 -18.09
N SER A 90 13.60 -7.97 -19.06
CA SER A 90 15.03 -7.75 -18.82
C SER A 90 15.26 -6.61 -17.83
N SER A 91 16.41 -6.61 -17.16
CA SER A 91 16.80 -5.56 -16.23
C SER A 91 16.84 -4.17 -16.88
N ASP A 92 17.27 -4.08 -18.14
CA ASP A 92 17.29 -2.82 -18.90
C ASP A 92 15.88 -2.29 -19.16
N LYS A 93 14.92 -3.19 -19.44
CA LYS A 93 13.51 -2.78 -19.61
C LYS A 93 12.87 -2.32 -18.31
N ILE A 94 13.21 -2.96 -17.18
CA ILE A 94 12.77 -2.53 -15.85
C ILE A 94 13.37 -1.15 -15.52
N LEU A 95 14.65 -0.91 -15.80
CA LEU A 95 15.30 0.38 -15.63
C LEU A 95 14.66 1.47 -16.50
N GLU A 96 14.35 1.17 -17.76
CA GLU A 96 13.63 2.11 -18.65
C GLU A 96 12.31 2.56 -18.00
N LYS A 97 11.54 1.60 -17.43
CA LYS A 97 10.29 1.91 -16.72
C LYS A 97 10.50 2.70 -15.43
N ALA A 98 11.59 2.49 -14.72
CA ALA A 98 11.95 3.29 -13.57
C ALA A 98 12.26 4.73 -13.96
N LYS A 99 13.01 4.95 -15.03
CA LYS A 99 13.31 6.29 -15.56
C LYS A 99 12.04 7.03 -16.05
N GLU A 100 11.11 6.30 -16.69
CA GLU A 100 9.79 6.85 -17.04
C GLU A 100 9.02 7.31 -15.80
N ALA A 101 9.03 6.50 -14.73
CA ALA A 101 8.35 6.81 -13.47
C ALA A 101 9.00 8.02 -12.76
N GLU A 102 10.33 8.11 -12.75
CA GLU A 102 11.07 9.25 -12.22
C GLU A 102 10.73 10.55 -12.97
N ALA A 103 10.75 10.51 -14.30
CA ALA A 103 10.40 11.64 -15.14
C ALA A 103 8.93 12.09 -14.93
N ALA A 104 8.03 11.16 -14.60
CA ALA A 104 6.65 11.46 -14.22
C ALA A 104 6.50 12.05 -12.81
N GLY A 105 7.56 12.10 -12.00
CA GLY A 105 7.55 12.63 -10.63
C GLY A 105 7.38 11.59 -9.53
N GLY A 106 7.55 10.30 -9.83
CA GLY A 106 7.59 9.23 -8.85
C GLY A 106 8.71 9.44 -7.82
N THR A 107 8.48 9.01 -6.60
CA THR A 107 9.46 9.03 -5.51
C THR A 107 9.92 7.64 -5.09
N GLU A 108 9.10 6.64 -5.39
CA GLU A 108 9.33 5.21 -5.18
C GLU A 108 8.99 4.44 -6.45
N PHE A 109 9.69 3.33 -6.68
CA PHE A 109 9.43 2.43 -7.79
C PHE A 109 9.40 0.97 -7.34
N SER A 110 8.26 0.31 -7.55
CA SER A 110 8.05 -1.06 -7.13
C SER A 110 8.04 -2.02 -8.32
N ILE A 111 8.89 -3.04 -8.26
CA ILE A 111 8.96 -4.14 -9.23
C ILE A 111 8.00 -5.24 -8.76
N VAL A 112 6.96 -5.52 -9.54
CA VAL A 112 5.96 -6.53 -9.19
C VAL A 112 6.01 -7.69 -10.16
N THR A 113 5.92 -8.91 -9.63
CA THR A 113 5.90 -10.13 -10.44
C THR A 113 4.72 -11.02 -10.07
N SER A 114 4.07 -11.61 -11.09
CA SER A 114 3.11 -12.68 -10.87
C SER A 114 3.81 -13.97 -10.44
N GLY A 115 3.18 -14.72 -9.53
CA GLY A 115 3.68 -16.02 -9.05
C GLY A 115 3.72 -16.10 -7.53
N ARG A 116 3.82 -17.34 -7.00
CA ARG A 116 3.94 -17.58 -5.56
C ARG A 116 5.22 -17.02 -4.97
N GLY A 117 6.28 -16.94 -5.76
CA GLY A 117 7.62 -16.47 -5.39
C GLY A 117 8.59 -16.65 -6.56
N MET A 118 9.87 -16.38 -6.33
CA MET A 118 10.92 -16.56 -7.32
C MET A 118 11.37 -18.04 -7.37
N SER A 119 10.99 -18.74 -8.45
CA SER A 119 11.34 -20.16 -8.60
C SER A 119 12.62 -20.42 -9.37
N LYS A 120 13.16 -19.41 -10.08
CA LYS A 120 14.32 -19.55 -10.95
C LYS A 120 15.44 -18.59 -10.54
N LYS A 121 16.61 -19.12 -10.26
CA LYS A 121 17.81 -18.33 -9.94
C LYS A 121 18.07 -17.21 -10.96
N LYS A 122 17.90 -17.50 -12.26
CA LYS A 122 18.09 -16.51 -13.33
C LYS A 122 17.11 -15.33 -13.23
N GLU A 123 15.87 -15.56 -12.79
CA GLU A 123 14.89 -14.47 -12.58
C GLU A 123 15.36 -13.57 -11.43
N LEU A 124 15.83 -14.15 -10.33
CA LEU A 124 16.39 -13.39 -9.22
C LEU A 124 17.64 -12.60 -9.62
N ASP A 125 18.56 -13.21 -10.42
CA ASP A 125 19.75 -12.51 -10.94
C ASP A 125 19.36 -11.28 -11.78
N THR A 126 18.31 -11.41 -12.60
CA THR A 126 17.77 -10.28 -13.39
C THR A 126 17.21 -9.16 -12.49
N LEU A 127 16.53 -9.51 -11.39
CA LEU A 127 16.01 -8.52 -10.46
C LEU A 127 17.12 -7.82 -9.67
N VAL A 128 18.14 -8.56 -9.24
CA VAL A 128 19.33 -8.01 -8.58
C VAL A 128 20.02 -7.00 -9.50
N ASP A 129 20.23 -7.33 -10.78
CA ASP A 129 20.80 -6.41 -11.77
C ASP A 129 19.90 -5.17 -11.99
N ALA A 130 18.58 -5.35 -12.09
CA ALA A 130 17.64 -4.24 -12.24
C ALA A 130 17.67 -3.28 -11.04
N ILE A 131 17.66 -3.82 -9.80
CA ILE A 131 17.71 -3.04 -8.57
C ILE A 131 19.03 -2.26 -8.48
N THR A 132 20.13 -2.90 -8.82
CA THR A 132 21.46 -2.26 -8.86
C THR A 132 21.46 -1.06 -9.82
N LYS A 133 20.97 -1.26 -11.05
CA LYS A 133 20.87 -0.20 -12.05
C LYS A 133 19.96 0.95 -11.63
N ILE A 134 18.79 0.64 -11.05
CA ILE A 134 17.85 1.68 -10.55
C ILE A 134 18.55 2.53 -9.49
N ARG A 135 19.23 1.92 -8.53
CA ARG A 135 19.99 2.63 -7.49
C ARG A 135 21.09 3.52 -8.06
N GLU A 136 21.76 3.09 -9.14
CA GLU A 136 22.90 3.81 -9.73
C GLU A 136 22.48 4.91 -10.71
N GLU A 137 21.31 4.77 -11.33
CA GLU A 137 20.90 5.64 -12.46
C GLU A 137 19.66 6.46 -12.19
N THR A 138 19.03 6.35 -10.99
CA THR A 138 17.85 7.13 -10.59
C THR A 138 17.92 7.56 -9.14
N GLU A 139 17.10 8.54 -8.76
CA GLU A 139 16.89 8.96 -7.37
C GLU A 139 15.72 8.22 -6.69
N LEU A 140 15.13 7.22 -7.38
CA LEU A 140 13.99 6.47 -6.87
C LEU A 140 14.39 5.49 -5.77
N GLU A 141 13.55 5.37 -4.76
CA GLU A 141 13.68 4.26 -3.81
C GLU A 141 13.07 2.99 -4.39
N SER A 142 13.88 1.92 -4.46
CA SER A 142 13.42 0.65 -5.01
C SER A 142 12.64 -0.17 -3.98
N CYS A 143 11.51 -0.70 -4.43
CA CYS A 143 10.65 -1.64 -3.75
C CYS A 143 10.41 -2.86 -4.64
N ALA A 144 10.03 -3.99 -4.08
CA ALA A 144 9.58 -5.12 -4.87
C ALA A 144 8.48 -5.93 -4.16
N SER A 145 7.55 -6.47 -4.96
CA SER A 145 6.51 -7.42 -4.56
C SER A 145 6.70 -8.70 -5.39
N LEU A 146 7.30 -9.72 -4.79
CA LEU A 146 7.79 -10.91 -5.47
C LEU A 146 7.15 -12.21 -4.95
N GLY A 147 6.08 -12.10 -4.15
CA GLY A 147 5.43 -13.22 -3.48
C GLY A 147 6.21 -13.71 -2.25
N LEU A 148 6.02 -14.97 -1.90
CA LEU A 148 6.69 -15.62 -0.76
C LEU A 148 8.17 -15.85 -1.10
N MET A 149 9.07 -15.28 -0.31
CA MET A 149 10.52 -15.30 -0.58
C MET A 149 11.29 -15.97 0.55
N SER A 150 12.33 -16.71 0.16
CA SER A 150 13.29 -17.24 1.13
C SER A 150 14.16 -16.13 1.73
N ARG A 151 14.69 -16.35 2.94
CA ARG A 151 15.66 -15.42 3.55
C ARG A 151 16.90 -15.21 2.70
N GLU A 152 17.38 -16.26 2.03
CA GLU A 152 18.55 -16.18 1.14
C GLU A 152 18.28 -15.24 -0.04
N ASP A 153 17.12 -15.39 -0.69
CA ASP A 153 16.73 -14.55 -1.82
C ASP A 153 16.51 -13.10 -1.41
N LEU A 154 15.84 -12.87 -0.26
CA LEU A 154 15.67 -11.55 0.34
C LEU A 154 17.02 -10.90 0.64
N THR A 155 17.99 -11.64 1.18
CA THR A 155 19.33 -11.12 1.47
C THR A 155 20.01 -10.62 0.19
N ARG A 156 19.92 -11.37 -0.91
CA ARG A 156 20.49 -10.96 -2.20
C ARG A 156 19.90 -9.66 -2.73
N LEU A 157 18.57 -9.47 -2.58
CA LEU A 157 17.90 -8.23 -2.95
C LEU A 157 18.33 -7.06 -2.06
N LYS A 158 18.52 -7.31 -0.76
CA LYS A 158 19.02 -6.31 0.19
C LYS A 158 20.44 -5.87 -0.17
N ASP A 159 21.32 -6.81 -0.47
CA ASP A 159 22.72 -6.55 -0.85
C ASP A 159 22.81 -5.76 -2.17
N ALA A 160 21.85 -5.95 -3.08
CA ALA A 160 21.72 -5.14 -4.30
C ALA A 160 21.33 -3.67 -4.02
N GLY A 161 20.87 -3.38 -2.78
CA GLY A 161 20.49 -2.05 -2.33
C GLY A 161 18.99 -1.79 -2.32
N MET A 162 18.16 -2.84 -2.45
CA MET A 162 16.71 -2.68 -2.30
C MET A 162 16.38 -2.25 -0.87
N ARG A 163 15.56 -1.21 -0.75
CA ARG A 163 15.21 -0.62 0.54
C ARG A 163 13.91 -1.17 1.10
N HIS A 164 12.87 -1.24 0.27
CA HIS A 164 11.54 -1.63 0.68
C HIS A 164 11.18 -3.02 0.17
N TYR A 165 10.48 -3.80 0.97
CA TYR A 165 9.84 -5.04 0.55
C TYR A 165 8.34 -4.96 0.74
N HIS A 166 7.60 -5.09 -0.37
CA HIS A 166 6.14 -5.06 -0.38
C HIS A 166 5.57 -6.47 -0.30
N HIS A 167 4.74 -6.72 0.71
CA HIS A 167 3.98 -7.94 0.83
C HIS A 167 2.72 -7.69 1.65
N ASN A 168 1.56 -7.89 1.05
CA ASN A 168 0.27 -7.65 1.69
C ASN A 168 -0.16 -8.84 2.56
N ILE A 169 -1.02 -8.57 3.55
CA ILE A 169 -1.86 -9.58 4.20
C ILE A 169 -3.23 -9.72 3.54
N GLU A 170 -3.47 -8.97 2.48
CA GLU A 170 -4.63 -8.86 1.60
C GLU A 170 -5.94 -8.49 2.30
N THR A 171 -6.33 -9.17 3.38
CA THR A 171 -7.55 -8.91 4.16
C THR A 171 -7.38 -9.39 5.60
N ALA A 172 -8.42 -9.22 6.43
CA ALA A 172 -8.45 -9.76 7.80
C ALA A 172 -8.23 -11.28 7.80
N ARG A 173 -7.50 -11.78 8.81
CA ARG A 173 -7.21 -13.22 8.98
C ARG A 173 -8.48 -14.06 8.96
N SER A 174 -9.54 -13.61 9.64
CA SER A 174 -10.81 -14.32 9.70
C SER A 174 -11.52 -14.40 8.34
N TYR A 175 -11.24 -13.47 7.42
CA TYR A 175 -11.84 -13.44 6.09
C TYR A 175 -10.93 -14.05 5.01
N PHE A 176 -9.64 -14.15 5.24
CA PHE A 176 -8.63 -14.59 4.27
C PHE A 176 -8.96 -15.92 3.57
N PRO A 177 -9.46 -16.98 4.26
CA PRO A 177 -9.80 -18.25 3.60
C PRO A 177 -10.91 -18.14 2.55
N ASN A 178 -11.73 -17.08 2.57
CA ASN A 178 -12.75 -16.82 1.56
C ASN A 178 -12.17 -16.23 0.27
N ILE A 179 -10.94 -15.70 0.33
CA ILE A 179 -10.29 -14.97 -0.77
C ILE A 179 -9.13 -15.75 -1.37
N VAL A 180 -8.35 -16.45 -0.54
CA VAL A 180 -7.18 -17.21 -0.97
C VAL A 180 -7.24 -18.60 -0.38
N THR A 181 -7.02 -19.62 -1.25
CA THR A 181 -7.03 -21.04 -0.83
C THR A 181 -5.71 -21.76 -1.11
N SER A 182 -4.77 -21.10 -1.79
CA SER A 182 -3.49 -21.68 -2.19
C SER A 182 -2.38 -21.56 -1.14
N HIS A 183 -2.54 -20.65 -0.18
CA HIS A 183 -1.66 -20.43 0.97
C HIS A 183 -2.45 -19.82 2.13
N THR A 184 -1.81 -19.65 3.29
CA THR A 184 -2.44 -19.16 4.51
C THR A 184 -2.10 -17.68 4.76
N TRP A 185 -2.88 -17.03 5.61
CA TRP A 185 -2.59 -15.67 6.09
C TRP A 185 -1.27 -15.63 6.88
N GLU A 186 -0.93 -16.70 7.57
CA GLU A 186 0.32 -16.88 8.30
C GLU A 186 1.55 -16.91 7.39
N ASP A 187 1.43 -17.48 6.17
CA ASP A 187 2.51 -17.47 5.17
C ASP A 187 2.84 -16.03 4.74
N GLU A 188 1.81 -15.17 4.61
CA GLU A 188 2.00 -13.75 4.29
C GLU A 188 2.74 -13.03 5.42
N VAL A 189 2.29 -13.20 6.67
CA VAL A 189 2.91 -12.57 7.84
C VAL A 189 4.34 -13.03 8.05
N GLU A 190 4.65 -14.32 7.83
CA GLU A 190 6.01 -14.85 7.96
C GLU A 190 6.97 -14.21 6.95
N THR A 191 6.51 -13.99 5.70
CA THR A 191 7.29 -13.31 4.68
C THR A 191 7.62 -11.87 5.09
N ILE A 192 6.63 -11.13 5.63
CA ILE A 192 6.83 -9.76 6.13
C ILE A 192 7.81 -9.74 7.30
N ARG A 193 7.65 -10.68 8.24
CA ARG A 193 8.55 -10.83 9.40
C ARG A 193 9.99 -11.10 8.96
N ALA A 194 10.18 -12.03 8.02
CA ALA A 194 11.50 -12.33 7.49
C ALA A 194 12.16 -11.12 6.82
N ALA A 195 11.41 -10.35 6.05
CA ALA A 195 11.91 -9.10 5.46
C ALA A 195 12.29 -8.06 6.53
N LYS A 196 11.44 -7.87 7.55
CA LYS A 196 11.68 -6.93 8.66
C LYS A 196 12.95 -7.30 9.45
N GLU A 197 13.15 -8.58 9.74
CA GLU A 197 14.35 -9.08 10.44
C GLU A 197 15.64 -8.91 9.64
N LEU A 198 15.56 -8.91 8.31
CA LEU A 198 16.68 -8.59 7.42
C LEU A 198 16.90 -7.07 7.26
N GLY A 199 16.12 -6.24 7.96
CA GLY A 199 16.27 -4.79 7.95
C GLY A 199 15.67 -4.10 6.73
N PHE A 200 14.72 -4.73 6.02
CA PHE A 200 13.90 -4.01 5.05
C PHE A 200 12.91 -3.08 5.74
N GLU A 201 12.65 -1.96 5.12
CA GLU A 201 11.45 -1.19 5.39
C GLU A 201 10.27 -1.93 4.74
N THR A 202 9.36 -2.47 5.56
CA THR A 202 8.27 -3.30 5.06
C THR A 202 7.08 -2.45 4.64
N CYS A 203 6.53 -2.74 3.47
CA CYS A 203 5.32 -2.16 2.92
C CYS A 203 4.23 -3.24 2.95
N CYS A 204 3.22 -3.10 3.83
CA CYS A 204 2.21 -4.12 4.06
C CYS A 204 0.83 -3.51 4.22
N GLY A 205 -0.11 -3.96 3.44
CA GLY A 205 -1.51 -3.53 3.44
C GLY A 205 -2.42 -4.62 2.91
N GLY A 206 -3.42 -4.23 2.12
CA GLY A 206 -4.36 -5.17 1.54
C GLY A 206 -5.41 -4.50 0.65
N ILE A 207 -6.50 -5.23 0.41
CA ILE A 207 -7.60 -4.83 -0.46
C ILE A 207 -8.90 -4.85 0.35
N MET A 208 -9.64 -3.75 0.33
CA MET A 208 -10.97 -3.66 0.95
C MET A 208 -12.07 -3.72 -0.12
N GLY A 209 -13.25 -4.21 0.28
CA GLY A 209 -14.40 -4.36 -0.61
C GLY A 209 -14.51 -5.72 -1.29
N MET A 210 -13.80 -6.72 -0.79
CA MET A 210 -13.85 -8.09 -1.30
C MET A 210 -15.04 -8.90 -0.74
N GLY A 211 -15.83 -8.30 0.18
CA GLY A 211 -16.98 -8.90 0.85
C GLY A 211 -16.78 -9.08 2.35
N GLU A 212 -15.69 -8.55 2.90
CA GLU A 212 -15.46 -8.46 4.34
C GLU A 212 -16.51 -7.55 5.00
N ASN A 213 -16.92 -7.91 6.21
CA ASN A 213 -17.83 -7.08 7.00
C ASN A 213 -17.09 -5.98 7.79
N PRO A 214 -17.80 -4.99 8.38
CA PRO A 214 -17.16 -3.90 9.14
C PRO A 214 -16.28 -4.38 10.31
N GLU A 215 -16.64 -5.47 11.00
CA GLU A 215 -15.82 -6.03 12.08
C GLU A 215 -14.49 -6.58 11.55
N GLN A 216 -14.50 -7.18 10.38
CA GLN A 216 -13.29 -7.66 9.71
C GLN A 216 -12.41 -6.50 9.24
N ARG A 217 -12.97 -5.33 8.92
CA ARG A 217 -12.19 -4.11 8.66
C ARG A 217 -11.50 -3.61 9.93
N VAL A 218 -12.17 -3.70 11.09
CA VAL A 218 -11.54 -3.41 12.40
C VAL A 218 -10.38 -4.38 12.66
N GLU A 219 -10.63 -5.69 12.50
CA GLU A 219 -9.61 -6.73 12.66
C GLU A 219 -8.39 -6.48 11.77
N PHE A 220 -8.59 -6.15 10.49
CA PHE A 220 -7.51 -5.84 9.55
C PHE A 220 -6.63 -4.67 10.01
N VAL A 221 -7.24 -3.57 10.47
CA VAL A 221 -6.50 -2.41 10.99
C VAL A 221 -5.67 -2.78 12.22
N LEU A 222 -6.22 -3.58 13.13
CA LEU A 222 -5.52 -4.02 14.34
C LEU A 222 -4.38 -4.99 14.02
N GLN A 223 -4.56 -5.89 13.07
CA GLN A 223 -3.52 -6.81 12.59
C GLN A 223 -2.36 -6.05 11.94
N LEU A 224 -2.64 -5.04 11.12
CA LEU A 224 -1.59 -4.16 10.58
C LEU A 224 -0.86 -3.40 11.68
N LYS A 225 -1.57 -2.95 12.72
CA LYS A 225 -0.94 -2.31 13.88
C LYS A 225 0.00 -3.28 14.63
N GLU A 226 -0.36 -4.55 14.75
CA GLU A 226 0.48 -5.59 15.36
C GLU A 226 1.70 -5.94 14.49
N ILE A 227 1.53 -6.06 13.18
CA ILE A 227 2.61 -6.30 12.21
C ILE A 227 3.59 -5.12 12.20
N ASP A 228 3.10 -3.91 12.44
CA ASP A 228 3.87 -2.68 12.51
C ASP A 228 4.74 -2.45 11.24
N PRO A 229 4.15 -2.36 10.03
CA PRO A 229 4.90 -2.07 8.82
C PRO A 229 5.39 -0.62 8.80
N HIS A 230 6.34 -0.29 7.90
CA HIS A 230 6.80 1.08 7.70
C HIS A 230 5.80 1.88 6.86
N SER A 231 5.19 1.24 5.87
CA SER A 231 4.15 1.84 5.03
C SER A 231 2.98 0.90 4.79
N ILE A 232 1.80 1.48 4.56
CA ILE A 232 0.53 0.77 4.44
C ILE A 232 -0.12 1.15 3.11
N PRO A 233 0.05 0.35 2.06
CA PRO A 233 -0.69 0.50 0.82
C PRO A 233 -2.09 -0.07 0.98
N ILE A 234 -3.11 0.79 0.95
CA ILE A 234 -4.51 0.37 0.95
C ILE A 234 -5.06 0.43 -0.47
N ASN A 235 -5.62 -0.69 -0.91
CA ASN A 235 -6.33 -0.81 -2.16
C ASN A 235 -7.82 -0.95 -1.90
N PHE A 236 -8.62 -0.50 -2.85
CA PHE A 236 -10.05 -0.75 -2.90
C PHE A 236 -10.35 -1.64 -4.10
N LEU A 237 -11.18 -2.65 -3.92
CA LEU A 237 -11.42 -3.62 -4.98
C LEU A 237 -11.88 -2.92 -6.27
N ASN A 238 -11.16 -3.17 -7.36
CA ASN A 238 -11.61 -2.88 -8.71
C ASN A 238 -12.01 -4.21 -9.36
N PRO A 239 -13.30 -4.55 -9.39
CA PRO A 239 -13.78 -5.83 -9.88
C PRO A 239 -13.31 -6.10 -11.31
N ARG A 240 -12.73 -7.26 -11.54
CA ARG A 240 -12.21 -7.62 -12.88
C ARG A 240 -13.06 -8.73 -13.51
N PRO A 241 -13.52 -8.53 -14.76
CA PRO A 241 -14.25 -9.57 -15.48
C PRO A 241 -13.50 -10.91 -15.50
N GLY A 242 -14.22 -11.98 -15.25
CA GLY A 242 -13.69 -13.35 -15.24
C GLY A 242 -12.99 -13.77 -13.94
N THR A 243 -12.90 -12.90 -12.94
CA THR A 243 -12.50 -13.27 -11.57
C THR A 243 -13.74 -13.62 -10.72
N PRO A 244 -13.59 -14.37 -9.61
CA PRO A 244 -14.70 -14.66 -8.70
C PRO A 244 -15.37 -13.41 -8.10
N LEU A 245 -14.67 -12.29 -8.03
CA LEU A 245 -15.18 -11.04 -7.48
C LEU A 245 -15.61 -10.01 -8.54
N ALA A 246 -15.89 -10.46 -9.77
CA ALA A 246 -16.23 -9.59 -10.91
C ALA A 246 -17.45 -8.68 -10.67
N ASP A 247 -18.40 -9.15 -9.85
CA ASP A 247 -19.67 -8.43 -9.57
C ASP A 247 -19.70 -7.76 -8.18
N LYS A 248 -18.56 -7.69 -7.50
CA LYS A 248 -18.45 -7.06 -6.17
C LYS A 248 -18.28 -5.55 -6.27
N HIS A 249 -19.27 -4.80 -5.75
CA HIS A 249 -19.29 -3.32 -5.75
C HIS A 249 -19.81 -2.78 -4.40
N ASP A 250 -19.34 -3.35 -3.31
CA ASP A 250 -19.90 -3.16 -1.98
C ASP A 250 -19.39 -1.89 -1.26
N LEU A 251 -18.28 -1.28 -1.73
CA LEU A 251 -17.71 -0.09 -1.10
C LEU A 251 -18.38 1.20 -1.56
N THR A 252 -18.63 2.08 -0.61
CA THR A 252 -18.97 3.48 -0.85
C THR A 252 -17.74 4.38 -0.68
N PRO A 253 -17.74 5.63 -1.21
CA PRO A 253 -16.68 6.59 -0.90
C PRO A 253 -16.48 6.82 0.60
N LEU A 254 -17.58 6.82 1.38
CA LEU A 254 -17.53 6.99 2.85
C LEU A 254 -16.81 5.82 3.53
N ASP A 255 -17.05 4.58 3.06
CA ASP A 255 -16.31 3.42 3.57
C ASP A 255 -14.80 3.56 3.34
N CYS A 256 -14.41 4.01 2.15
CA CYS A 256 -13.01 4.25 1.82
C CYS A 256 -12.36 5.27 2.78
N LEU A 257 -13.05 6.40 3.02
CA LEU A 257 -12.58 7.44 3.93
C LEU A 257 -12.48 6.94 5.37
N LYS A 258 -13.45 6.17 5.86
CA LYS A 258 -13.42 5.57 7.20
C LYS A 258 -12.25 4.61 7.37
N ILE A 259 -11.97 3.78 6.38
CA ILE A 259 -10.84 2.84 6.41
C ILE A 259 -9.50 3.59 6.46
N ILE A 260 -9.30 4.61 5.62
CA ILE A 260 -8.09 5.44 5.64
C ILE A 260 -7.93 6.13 7.00
N ALA A 261 -9.01 6.72 7.53
CA ALA A 261 -9.00 7.40 8.82
C ALA A 261 -8.71 6.43 9.98
N ALA A 262 -9.29 5.23 9.97
CA ALA A 262 -9.02 4.20 10.96
C ALA A 262 -7.54 3.81 10.99
N LEU A 263 -6.92 3.60 9.81
CA LEU A 263 -5.49 3.34 9.68
C LEU A 263 -4.65 4.50 10.24
N ARG A 264 -5.01 5.76 9.92
CA ARG A 264 -4.28 6.95 10.41
C ARG A 264 -4.39 7.10 11.92
N LEU A 265 -5.59 6.94 12.48
CA LEU A 265 -5.79 7.05 13.92
C LEU A 265 -5.06 5.92 14.67
N ALA A 266 -5.12 4.70 14.15
CA ALA A 266 -4.43 3.55 14.76
C ALA A 266 -2.91 3.65 14.70
N MET A 267 -2.37 4.21 13.61
CA MET A 267 -0.93 4.23 13.29
C MET A 267 -0.50 5.62 12.77
N PRO A 268 -0.43 6.65 13.65
CA PRO A 268 -0.22 8.04 13.24
C PRO A 268 1.08 8.33 12.49
N THR A 269 2.10 7.53 12.73
CA THR A 269 3.46 7.74 12.17
C THR A 269 3.73 6.96 10.89
N LYS A 270 2.82 6.09 10.45
CA LYS A 270 3.04 5.26 9.28
C LYS A 270 2.65 5.97 8.00
N ASP A 271 3.40 5.71 6.93
CA ASP A 271 2.99 6.14 5.59
C ASP A 271 1.77 5.34 5.11
N ILE A 272 0.70 6.03 4.75
CA ILE A 272 -0.53 5.42 4.23
C ILE A 272 -0.68 5.84 2.77
N PHE A 273 -0.56 4.86 1.88
CA PHE A 273 -0.72 5.03 0.43
C PHE A 273 -2.11 4.56 0.00
N VAL A 274 -2.86 5.41 -0.66
CA VAL A 274 -4.07 5.00 -1.36
C VAL A 274 -3.69 4.59 -2.77
N CYS A 275 -3.89 3.32 -3.08
CA CYS A 275 -3.39 2.66 -4.28
C CYS A 275 -4.53 2.29 -5.26
N GLY A 276 -4.58 1.04 -5.71
CA GLY A 276 -5.52 0.59 -6.73
C GLY A 276 -6.98 0.74 -6.33
N GLY A 277 -7.85 0.99 -7.33
CA GLY A 277 -9.30 1.05 -7.18
C GLY A 277 -9.87 2.35 -6.61
N ARG A 278 -9.04 3.35 -6.32
CA ARG A 278 -9.50 4.65 -5.80
C ARG A 278 -10.46 5.36 -6.77
N GLU A 279 -10.18 5.28 -8.07
CA GLU A 279 -11.01 5.91 -9.11
C GLU A 279 -12.43 5.32 -9.14
N VAL A 280 -12.53 4.00 -8.93
CA VAL A 280 -13.80 3.27 -8.97
C VAL A 280 -14.61 3.50 -7.70
N ASN A 281 -13.96 3.48 -6.54
CA ASN A 281 -14.63 3.47 -5.24
C ASN A 281 -14.76 4.87 -4.62
N MET A 282 -13.79 5.77 -4.79
CA MET A 282 -13.85 7.13 -4.25
C MET A 282 -14.42 8.15 -5.22
N LYS A 283 -14.42 7.85 -6.52
CA LYS A 283 -15.00 8.69 -7.59
C LYS A 283 -14.49 10.14 -7.49
N GLU A 284 -15.40 11.11 -7.41
CA GLU A 284 -15.08 12.55 -7.29
C GLU A 284 -14.48 12.93 -5.92
N GLN A 285 -14.54 12.04 -4.93
CA GLN A 285 -14.08 12.31 -3.57
C GLN A 285 -12.61 11.91 -3.32
N GLN A 286 -11.82 11.62 -4.37
CA GLN A 286 -10.44 11.16 -4.23
C GLN A 286 -9.55 12.11 -3.41
N GLU A 287 -9.75 13.43 -3.53
CA GLU A 287 -8.97 14.43 -2.78
C GLU A 287 -9.14 14.30 -1.26
N LEU A 288 -10.32 13.83 -0.81
CA LEU A 288 -10.60 13.65 0.61
C LEU A 288 -9.74 12.56 1.27
N MET A 289 -9.06 11.71 0.47
CA MET A 289 -8.15 10.70 1.04
C MET A 289 -7.05 11.34 1.90
N PHE A 290 -6.57 12.54 1.55
CA PHE A 290 -5.55 13.25 2.33
C PHE A 290 -6.12 13.83 3.61
N GLN A 291 -7.38 14.29 3.60
CA GLN A 291 -8.10 14.70 4.82
C GLN A 291 -8.38 13.49 5.72
N ALA A 292 -8.64 12.32 5.13
CA ALA A 292 -8.75 11.06 5.87
C ALA A 292 -7.40 10.55 6.40
N GLY A 293 -6.29 11.20 6.08
CA GLY A 293 -4.99 10.91 6.64
C GLY A 293 -4.03 10.16 5.73
N ALA A 294 -4.33 9.94 4.44
CA ALA A 294 -3.35 9.41 3.51
C ALA A 294 -2.15 10.35 3.38
N SER A 295 -0.96 9.79 3.23
CA SER A 295 0.30 10.52 3.08
C SER A 295 1.02 10.16 1.76
N GLY A 296 0.39 9.36 0.92
CA GLY A 296 0.88 9.00 -0.39
C GLY A 296 -0.19 8.41 -1.29
N THR A 297 0.12 8.25 -2.55
CA THR A 297 -0.74 7.58 -3.53
C THR A 297 0.08 6.98 -4.66
N MET A 298 -0.52 6.08 -5.44
CA MET A 298 0.10 5.58 -6.66
C MET A 298 0.01 6.59 -7.78
N LEU A 299 1.06 6.67 -8.58
CA LEU A 299 1.18 7.50 -9.76
C LEU A 299 1.22 6.62 -11.02
N GLY A 300 0.38 6.91 -12.01
CA GLY A 300 0.34 6.20 -13.27
C GLY A 300 -0.48 4.89 -13.24
N ASN A 301 -0.08 3.92 -14.06
CA ASN A 301 -0.84 2.70 -14.26
C ASN A 301 -0.67 1.70 -13.11
N TYR A 302 -1.72 0.88 -12.90
CA TYR A 302 -1.69 -0.29 -12.02
C TYR A 302 -1.18 -1.54 -12.76
N LEU A 303 -1.15 -2.69 -12.10
CA LEU A 303 -0.59 -3.93 -12.67
C LEU A 303 -1.29 -4.38 -13.96
N THR A 304 -2.61 -4.36 -13.96
CA THR A 304 -3.43 -4.87 -15.09
C THR A 304 -4.51 -3.87 -15.52
N THR A 305 -4.52 -2.69 -14.95
CA THR A 305 -5.49 -1.63 -15.27
C THR A 305 -4.80 -0.29 -15.46
N LYS A 306 -5.41 0.55 -16.28
CA LYS A 306 -4.99 1.93 -16.44
C LYS A 306 -5.36 2.72 -15.17
N GLY A 307 -4.44 3.52 -14.66
CA GLY A 307 -4.68 4.51 -13.62
C GLY A 307 -4.96 5.89 -14.22
N ARG A 308 -4.96 6.91 -13.36
CA ARG A 308 -5.03 8.32 -13.81
C ARG A 308 -3.71 8.73 -14.49
N GLU A 309 -3.80 9.71 -15.38
CA GLU A 309 -2.60 10.33 -15.93
C GLU A 309 -1.82 11.06 -14.83
N ALA A 310 -0.50 10.89 -14.81
CA ALA A 310 0.37 11.42 -13.76
C ALA A 310 0.22 12.94 -13.56
N GLU A 311 -0.02 13.68 -14.65
CA GLU A 311 -0.26 15.13 -14.63
C GLU A 311 -1.50 15.50 -13.81
N GLN A 312 -2.56 14.68 -13.86
CA GLN A 312 -3.79 14.94 -13.10
C GLN A 312 -3.56 14.77 -11.60
N ASP A 313 -2.78 13.75 -11.21
CA ASP A 313 -2.43 13.53 -9.81
C ASP A 313 -1.48 14.60 -9.29
N ARG A 314 -0.48 15.01 -10.07
CA ARG A 314 0.41 16.13 -9.70
C ARG A 314 -0.36 17.45 -9.55
N ALA A 315 -1.24 17.78 -10.50
CA ALA A 315 -2.07 18.98 -10.42
C ALA A 315 -3.00 18.97 -9.19
N MET A 316 -3.55 17.80 -8.82
CA MET A 316 -4.33 17.62 -7.60
C MET A 316 -3.48 17.92 -6.36
N ILE A 317 -2.28 17.37 -6.26
CA ILE A 317 -1.36 17.55 -5.14
C ILE A 317 -0.94 19.01 -5.01
N GLU A 318 -0.56 19.67 -6.10
CA GLU A 318 -0.18 21.09 -6.11
C GLU A 318 -1.33 21.99 -5.66
N ARG A 319 -2.56 21.73 -6.17
CA ARG A 319 -3.76 22.48 -5.77
C ARG A 319 -4.08 22.34 -4.27
N LEU A 320 -3.79 21.18 -3.71
CA LEU A 320 -3.96 20.91 -2.26
C LEU A 320 -2.79 21.45 -1.41
N GLY A 321 -1.77 22.04 -2.02
CA GLY A 321 -0.61 22.60 -1.34
C GLY A 321 0.40 21.58 -0.85
N PHE A 322 0.36 20.35 -1.35
CA PHE A 322 1.31 19.31 -0.99
C PHE A 322 2.55 19.31 -1.89
N LYS A 323 3.64 18.71 -1.36
CA LYS A 323 4.92 18.53 -2.04
C LYS A 323 5.27 17.05 -2.10
N ALA A 324 5.66 16.56 -3.27
CA ALA A 324 6.18 15.20 -3.42
C ALA A 324 7.62 15.11 -2.88
N VAL A 325 7.88 14.19 -1.96
CA VAL A 325 9.18 14.01 -1.29
C VAL A 325 9.48 12.52 -1.15
N GLN A 326 10.75 12.16 -1.37
CA GLN A 326 11.22 10.78 -1.22
C GLN A 326 10.96 10.26 0.21
N PRO A 327 10.57 8.96 0.36
CA PRO A 327 10.24 8.37 1.65
C PRO A 327 11.35 8.50 2.70
N HIS A 328 12.63 8.28 2.34
CA HIS A 328 13.75 8.40 3.30
C HIS A 328 13.91 9.80 3.88
N ARG A 329 13.66 10.85 3.08
CA ARG A 329 13.72 12.24 3.55
C ARG A 329 12.59 12.54 4.53
N ARG A 330 11.40 11.99 4.24
CA ARG A 330 10.23 12.09 5.13
C ARG A 330 10.45 11.32 6.42
N ALA A 331 10.96 10.09 6.34
CA ALA A 331 11.29 9.27 7.51
C ALA A 331 12.32 9.98 8.43
N LYS A 332 13.34 10.62 7.85
CA LYS A 332 14.30 11.41 8.61
C LYS A 332 13.62 12.57 9.36
N ARG A 333 12.78 13.35 8.67
CA ARG A 333 12.06 14.48 9.30
C ARG A 333 11.06 14.02 10.36
N LEU A 334 10.37 12.88 10.12
CA LEU A 334 9.51 12.29 11.13
C LEU A 334 10.30 11.92 12.38
N LYS A 335 11.46 11.29 12.23
CA LYS A 335 12.35 10.97 13.36
C LYS A 335 12.74 12.23 14.15
N GLU A 336 13.14 13.30 13.46
CA GLU A 336 13.48 14.60 14.08
C GLU A 336 12.28 15.18 14.85
N ARG A 337 11.06 15.08 14.30
CA ARG A 337 9.83 15.52 14.98
C ARG A 337 9.53 14.68 16.23
N LEU A 338 9.70 13.36 16.15
CA LEU A 338 9.49 12.46 17.29
C LEU A 338 10.51 12.72 18.43
N GLU A 339 11.78 12.99 18.08
CA GLU A 339 12.83 13.32 19.04
C GLU A 339 12.59 14.67 19.74
N ALA A 340 11.89 15.60 19.08
CA ALA A 340 11.52 16.90 19.61
C ALA A 340 10.28 16.89 20.53
N LEU A 341 9.55 15.77 20.61
CA LEU A 341 8.41 15.65 21.52
C LEU A 341 8.87 15.72 22.98
N PRO A 342 8.07 16.32 23.90
CA PRO A 342 8.33 16.26 25.33
C PRO A 342 8.50 14.81 25.79
N LYS A 343 9.59 14.52 26.48
CA LYS A 343 9.75 13.21 27.14
C LYS A 343 8.83 13.19 28.35
N ASN A 344 7.75 12.47 28.28
CA ASN A 344 6.85 12.19 29.43
C ASN A 344 7.54 11.29 30.44
#